data_d51515ba600a1201438cf630ed947c94
#
_entry.id   d51515ba600a1201438cf630ed947c94
#
_cell.length_a   1.000
_cell.length_b   1.000
_cell.length_c   1.000
_cell.angle_alpha   90.00
_cell.angle_beta   90.00
_cell.angle_gamma   90.00
#
_symmetry.space_group_name_H-M   'P 1'
#
loop_
_entity.id
_entity.type
_entity.pdbx_description
1 polymer ?
#
loop_
_entity_poly.entity_id
_entity_poly.type
_entity_poly.pdbx_seq_one_letter_code
_entity_poly.pdbx_strand_id
1 'polypeptide(L)'
;TLVWRLAQWRNEQAERDGETPPIPESSITKPPSAELRPGQVDQDSLPPYDLLDAILEGYVARRLSVAELVATGFEEDTVRRITTLVDRAEWKRRQGAIGPKITGMAFGRDRRLPITNKHKE
;
A
#
# COMPACT_ATOMS: atom_id res chain seq x y z
N THR A 1 -5.77 1.45 1.32
CA THR A 1 -7.03 2.05 1.86
C THR A 1 -7.40 3.38 1.20
N LEU A 2 -6.45 4.25 0.83
CA LEU A 2 -6.75 5.55 0.21
C LEU A 2 -7.63 5.43 -1.06
N VAL A 3 -7.37 4.43 -1.91
CA VAL A 3 -8.14 4.21 -3.15
C VAL A 3 -9.60 3.90 -2.84
N TRP A 4 -9.88 3.09 -1.83
CA TRP A 4 -11.25 2.80 -1.40
C TRP A 4 -11.98 4.05 -0.88
N ARG A 5 -11.33 4.83 -0.03
CA ARG A 5 -11.89 6.09 0.46
C ARG A 5 -12.19 7.08 -0.68
N LEU A 6 -11.33 7.12 -1.69
CA LEU A 6 -11.54 7.96 -2.86
C LEU A 6 -12.72 7.47 -3.70
N ALA A 7 -12.88 6.15 -3.87
CA ALA A 7 -13.99 5.56 -4.59
C ALA A 7 -15.33 5.83 -3.88
N GLN A 8 -15.38 5.63 -2.57
CA GLN A 8 -16.55 5.96 -1.74
C GLN A 8 -16.90 7.44 -1.83
N TRP A 9 -15.91 8.32 -1.63
CA TRP A 9 -16.10 9.77 -1.76
C TRP A 9 -16.65 10.17 -3.14
N ARG A 10 -16.15 9.57 -4.22
CA ARG A 10 -16.64 9.86 -5.58
C ARG A 10 -18.11 9.46 -5.77
N ASN A 11 -18.50 8.33 -5.22
CA ASN A 11 -19.90 7.89 -5.24
C ASN A 11 -20.79 8.82 -4.43
N GLU A 12 -20.37 9.19 -3.21
CA GLU A 12 -21.10 10.14 -2.37
C GLU A 12 -21.28 11.52 -3.04
N GLN A 13 -20.27 12.01 -3.79
CA GLN A 13 -20.41 13.24 -4.53
C GLN A 13 -21.45 13.12 -5.65
N ALA A 14 -21.44 12.02 -6.42
CA ALA A 14 -22.44 11.78 -7.45
C ALA A 14 -23.88 11.78 -6.87
N GLU A 15 -24.08 11.10 -5.74
CA GLU A 15 -25.37 11.08 -5.06
C GLU A 15 -25.84 12.47 -4.62
N ARG A 16 -24.95 13.30 -4.06
CA ARG A 16 -25.25 14.70 -3.68
C ARG A 16 -25.66 15.56 -4.88
N ASP A 17 -25.05 15.28 -6.05
CA ASP A 17 -25.33 15.98 -7.30
C ASP A 17 -26.55 15.40 -8.03
N GLY A 18 -27.22 14.38 -7.48
CA GLY A 18 -28.36 13.69 -8.09
C GLY A 18 -27.99 12.77 -9.24
N GLU A 19 -26.72 12.40 -9.34
CA GLU A 19 -26.18 11.49 -10.35
C GLU A 19 -26.12 10.05 -9.84
N THR A 20 -26.07 9.09 -10.79
CA THR A 20 -25.84 7.70 -10.44
C THR A 20 -24.37 7.49 -10.01
N PRO A 21 -24.09 6.80 -8.88
CA PRO A 21 -22.75 6.46 -8.48
C PRO A 21 -21.97 5.75 -9.59
N PRO A 22 -20.81 6.28 -10.03
CA PRO A 22 -20.09 5.73 -11.19
C PRO A 22 -19.27 4.47 -10.86
N ILE A 23 -19.01 4.19 -9.59
CA ILE A 23 -18.18 3.05 -9.18
C ILE A 23 -19.08 1.98 -8.56
N PRO A 24 -19.19 0.78 -9.17
CA PRO A 24 -20.01 -0.30 -8.61
C PRO A 24 -19.56 -0.66 -7.18
N GLU A 25 -20.52 -0.89 -6.29
CA GLU A 25 -20.25 -1.31 -4.89
C GLU A 25 -19.36 -2.56 -4.83
N SER A 26 -19.58 -3.51 -5.76
CA SER A 26 -18.74 -4.72 -5.88
C SER A 26 -17.27 -4.43 -6.15
N SER A 27 -16.93 -3.31 -6.79
CA SER A 27 -15.54 -2.91 -7.00
C SER A 27 -14.88 -2.32 -5.75
N ILE A 28 -15.69 -1.81 -4.82
CA ILE A 28 -15.24 -1.25 -3.55
C ILE A 28 -15.11 -2.36 -2.49
N THR A 29 -16.06 -3.29 -2.47
CA THR A 29 -16.17 -4.33 -1.43
C THR A 29 -15.46 -5.62 -1.74
N LYS A 30 -15.12 -5.89 -3.02
CA LYS A 30 -14.38 -7.10 -3.42
C LYS A 30 -13.02 -7.14 -2.73
N PRO A 31 -12.69 -8.24 -2.03
CA PRO A 31 -11.35 -8.42 -1.47
C PRO A 31 -10.27 -8.32 -2.55
N PRO A 32 -9.21 -7.51 -2.34
CA PRO A 32 -8.11 -7.41 -3.29
C PRO A 32 -7.40 -8.74 -3.51
N SER A 33 -7.05 -9.00 -4.78
CA SER A 33 -6.37 -10.23 -5.18
C SER A 33 -5.53 -10.00 -6.43
N ALA A 34 -4.37 -10.66 -6.50
CA ALA A 34 -3.59 -10.75 -7.73
C ALA A 34 -4.22 -11.71 -8.77
N GLU A 35 -5.26 -12.46 -8.40
CA GLU A 35 -6.02 -13.39 -9.25
C GLU A 35 -5.15 -14.45 -9.95
N LEU A 36 -4.06 -14.87 -9.30
CA LEU A 36 -3.13 -15.88 -9.85
C LEU A 36 -3.62 -17.31 -9.64
N ARG A 37 -4.60 -17.52 -8.75
CA ARG A 37 -5.22 -18.81 -8.46
C ARG A 37 -6.66 -18.62 -7.97
N PRO A 38 -7.54 -19.63 -8.13
CA PRO A 38 -8.91 -19.57 -7.61
C PRO A 38 -8.95 -19.27 -6.10
N GLY A 39 -9.81 -18.35 -5.70
CA GLY A 39 -10.04 -17.99 -4.29
C GLY A 39 -8.90 -17.24 -3.60
N GLN A 40 -7.85 -16.85 -4.31
CA GLN A 40 -6.75 -16.07 -3.76
C GLN A 40 -7.22 -14.69 -3.31
N VAL A 41 -6.75 -14.27 -2.13
CA VAL A 41 -6.87 -12.89 -1.64
C VAL A 41 -5.51 -12.39 -1.14
N ASP A 42 -5.31 -11.08 -1.12
CA ASP A 42 -4.03 -10.50 -0.70
C ASP A 42 -3.71 -10.82 0.76
N GLN A 43 -4.73 -10.96 1.61
CA GLN A 43 -4.60 -11.35 3.02
C GLN A 43 -4.08 -12.78 3.23
N ASP A 44 -4.03 -13.64 2.19
CA ASP A 44 -3.33 -14.94 2.27
C ASP A 44 -1.83 -14.76 2.56
N SER A 45 -1.28 -13.60 2.22
CA SER A 45 0.16 -13.31 2.32
C SER A 45 0.49 -11.96 2.95
N LEU A 46 -0.45 -11.07 3.13
CA LEU A 46 -0.28 -9.73 3.70
C LEU A 46 -1.17 -9.55 4.93
N PRO A 47 -0.79 -8.71 5.89
CA PRO A 47 -1.69 -8.31 6.98
C PRO A 47 -2.86 -7.47 6.43
N PRO A 48 -3.90 -7.23 7.25
CA PRO A 48 -4.96 -6.30 6.90
C PRO A 48 -4.41 -4.96 6.41
N TYR A 49 -5.03 -4.35 5.41
CA TYR A 49 -4.50 -3.16 4.75
C TYR A 49 -4.38 -1.95 5.66
N ASP A 50 -5.20 -1.82 6.69
CA ASP A 50 -5.06 -0.72 7.64
C ASP A 50 -3.73 -0.83 8.42
N LEU A 51 -3.36 -2.04 8.83
CA LEU A 51 -2.06 -2.31 9.46
C LEU A 51 -0.91 -2.14 8.47
N LEU A 52 -1.08 -2.68 7.25
CA LEU A 52 -0.07 -2.57 6.20
C LEU A 52 0.21 -1.10 5.83
N ASP A 53 -0.84 -0.31 5.59
CA ASP A 53 -0.71 1.11 5.24
C ASP A 53 -0.04 1.91 6.36
N ALA A 54 -0.34 1.62 7.63
CA ALA A 54 0.29 2.29 8.77
C ALA A 54 1.80 1.98 8.84
N ILE A 55 2.21 0.74 8.60
CA ILE A 55 3.63 0.36 8.53
C ILE A 55 4.31 1.03 7.33
N LEU A 56 3.66 1.04 6.16
CA LEU A 56 4.20 1.67 4.95
C LEU A 56 4.33 3.19 5.10
N GLU A 57 3.36 3.85 5.72
CA GLU A 57 3.45 5.29 6.04
C GLU A 57 4.65 5.59 6.93
N GLY A 58 4.86 4.81 7.98
CA GLY A 58 6.01 4.93 8.86
C GLY A 58 7.33 4.69 8.11
N TYR A 59 7.43 3.56 7.43
CA TYR A 59 8.68 3.14 6.77
C TYR A 59 9.05 4.00 5.56
N VAL A 60 8.08 4.31 4.70
CA VAL A 60 8.32 5.02 3.43
C VAL A 60 8.24 6.53 3.60
N ALA A 61 7.09 7.06 4.09
CA ALA A 61 6.87 8.49 4.12
C ALA A 61 7.63 9.16 5.27
N ARG A 62 7.66 8.54 6.46
CA ARG A 62 8.34 9.06 7.65
C ARG A 62 9.77 8.58 7.80
N ARG A 63 10.21 7.60 7.00
CA ARG A 63 11.56 7.02 7.00
C ARG A 63 11.97 6.42 8.35
N LEU A 64 11.03 5.85 9.07
CA LEU A 64 11.31 5.19 10.34
C LEU A 64 12.06 3.87 10.09
N SER A 65 13.03 3.58 10.93
CA SER A 65 13.69 2.28 11.00
C SER A 65 12.74 1.19 11.54
N VAL A 66 13.11 -0.07 11.38
CA VAL A 66 12.39 -1.20 11.97
C VAL A 66 12.24 -1.02 13.48
N ALA A 67 13.32 -0.65 14.18
CA ALA A 67 13.30 -0.45 15.63
C ALA A 67 12.33 0.67 16.05
N GLU A 68 12.30 1.78 15.33
CA GLU A 68 11.37 2.88 15.61
C GLU A 68 9.91 2.47 15.36
N LEU A 69 9.64 1.70 14.31
CA LEU A 69 8.29 1.16 14.05
C LEU A 69 7.84 0.22 15.17
N VAL A 70 8.71 -0.68 15.62
CA VAL A 70 8.42 -1.57 16.75
C VAL A 70 8.17 -0.76 18.04
N ALA A 71 8.95 0.30 18.26
CA ALA A 71 8.75 1.18 19.40
C ALA A 71 7.39 1.93 19.40
N THR A 72 6.75 2.06 18.22
CA THR A 72 5.39 2.62 18.13
C THR A 72 4.29 1.58 18.38
N GLY A 73 4.63 0.32 18.64
CA GLY A 73 3.70 -0.75 19.03
C GLY A 73 3.38 -1.76 17.92
N PHE A 74 4.06 -1.70 16.78
CA PHE A 74 3.91 -2.74 15.76
C PHE A 74 4.70 -3.99 16.15
N GLU A 75 4.16 -5.16 15.77
CA GLU A 75 4.79 -6.45 15.98
C GLU A 75 6.03 -6.61 15.08
N GLU A 76 7.18 -6.99 15.67
CA GLU A 76 8.50 -6.96 15.01
C GLU A 76 8.58 -7.84 13.78
N ASP A 77 8.09 -9.08 13.84
CA ASP A 77 8.16 -10.01 12.71
C ASP A 77 7.34 -9.51 11.53
N THR A 78 6.19 -8.92 11.79
CA THR A 78 5.34 -8.27 10.77
C THR A 78 6.05 -7.09 10.13
N VAL A 79 6.65 -6.19 10.93
CA VAL A 79 7.42 -5.04 10.41
C VAL A 79 8.58 -5.51 9.55
N ARG A 80 9.41 -6.43 10.04
CA ARG A 80 10.56 -6.98 9.29
C ARG A 80 10.14 -7.64 8.00
N ARG A 81 9.05 -8.40 8.01
CA ARG A 81 8.49 -9.03 6.82
C ARG A 81 8.07 -7.99 5.80
N ILE A 82 7.30 -6.98 6.20
CA ILE A 82 6.79 -5.95 5.27
C ILE A 82 7.92 -5.10 4.70
N THR A 83 8.85 -4.62 5.53
CA THR A 83 9.99 -3.82 5.07
C THR A 83 10.86 -4.62 4.09
N THR A 84 11.09 -5.90 4.35
CA THR A 84 11.81 -6.80 3.44
C THR A 84 11.08 -6.95 2.07
N LEU A 85 9.75 -7.09 2.08
CA LEU A 85 8.96 -7.16 0.83
C LEU A 85 9.06 -5.85 0.04
N VAL A 86 8.99 -4.71 0.73
CA VAL A 86 9.15 -3.38 0.12
C VAL A 86 10.51 -3.26 -0.57
N ASP A 87 11.58 -3.59 0.12
CA ASP A 87 12.94 -3.43 -0.40
C ASP A 87 13.23 -4.38 -1.57
N ARG A 88 12.77 -5.63 -1.48
CA ARG A 88 12.89 -6.61 -2.57
C ARG A 88 12.08 -6.24 -3.81
N ALA A 89 11.01 -5.45 -3.67
CA ALA A 89 10.16 -5.03 -4.77
C ALA A 89 10.66 -3.78 -5.52
N GLU A 90 11.87 -3.28 -5.22
CA GLU A 90 12.45 -2.09 -5.90
C GLU A 90 12.45 -2.21 -7.43
N TRP A 91 12.81 -3.37 -7.96
CA TRP A 91 12.82 -3.60 -9.40
C TRP A 91 11.42 -3.51 -10.02
N LYS A 92 10.37 -3.94 -9.32
CA LYS A 92 8.98 -3.80 -9.78
C LYS A 92 8.54 -2.34 -9.79
N ARG A 93 8.91 -1.56 -8.78
CA ARG A 93 8.59 -0.12 -8.74
C ARG A 93 9.22 0.65 -9.89
N ARG A 94 10.41 0.26 -10.35
CA ARG A 94 11.07 0.89 -11.50
C ARG A 94 10.37 0.62 -12.82
N GLN A 95 9.57 -0.42 -12.91
CA GLN A 95 8.76 -0.78 -14.08
C GLN A 95 7.38 -0.10 -14.07
N GLY A 96 6.96 0.46 -12.93
CA GLY A 96 5.68 1.12 -12.78
C GLY A 96 5.55 2.38 -13.64
N ALA A 97 4.33 2.66 -14.12
CA ALA A 97 4.01 3.90 -14.80
C ALA A 97 4.24 5.11 -13.87
N ILE A 98 4.54 6.26 -14.46
CA ILE A 98 4.69 7.51 -13.72
C ILE A 98 3.29 7.96 -13.26
N GLY A 99 3.09 8.02 -11.95
CA GLY A 99 1.87 8.53 -11.33
C GLY A 99 2.04 9.91 -10.74
N PRO A 100 0.95 10.60 -10.38
CA PRO A 100 1.01 11.88 -9.67
C PRO A 100 1.59 11.69 -8.26
N LYS A 101 2.38 12.66 -7.81
CA LYS A 101 2.86 12.70 -6.43
C LYS A 101 1.77 13.30 -5.54
N ILE A 102 1.22 12.52 -4.64
CA ILE A 102 0.14 12.90 -3.72
C ILE A 102 0.57 12.90 -2.25
N THR A 103 1.81 12.52 -1.95
CA THR A 103 2.39 12.46 -0.61
C THR A 103 3.71 13.21 -0.55
N GLY A 104 4.19 13.50 0.65
CA GLY A 104 5.48 14.17 0.86
C GLY A 104 6.66 13.43 0.23
N MET A 105 6.55 12.09 0.13
CA MET A 105 7.53 11.22 -0.54
C MET A 105 6.85 10.35 -1.59
N ALA A 106 7.28 10.46 -2.84
CA ALA A 106 6.84 9.56 -3.91
C ALA A 106 7.54 8.22 -3.78
N PHE A 107 6.77 7.15 -3.52
CA PHE A 107 7.29 5.82 -3.24
C PHE A 107 8.17 5.24 -4.36
N GLY A 108 7.89 5.54 -5.60
CA GLY A 108 8.68 5.05 -6.72
C GLY A 108 9.90 5.92 -7.07
N ARG A 109 9.85 7.23 -6.82
CA ARG A 109 10.83 8.19 -7.32
C ARG A 109 11.74 8.77 -6.25
N ASP A 110 11.19 9.08 -5.08
CA ASP A 110 11.93 9.73 -4.00
C ASP A 110 12.61 8.71 -3.07
N ARG A 111 12.16 7.45 -3.07
CA ARG A 111 12.76 6.33 -2.35
C ARG A 111 13.26 5.29 -3.36
N ARG A 112 14.55 5.27 -3.58
CA ARG A 112 15.21 4.31 -4.47
C ARG A 112 16.31 3.57 -3.71
N LEU A 113 16.34 2.25 -3.88
CA LEU A 113 17.39 1.39 -3.39
C LEU A 113 18.14 0.77 -4.59
N PRO A 114 19.43 0.46 -4.47
CA PRO A 114 20.12 -0.35 -5.47
C PRO A 114 19.41 -1.71 -5.60
N ILE A 115 19.09 -2.14 -6.83
CA ILE A 115 18.40 -3.43 -7.07
C ILE A 115 19.22 -4.61 -6.50
N THR A 116 20.54 -4.46 -6.51
CA THR A 116 21.49 -5.46 -5.99
C THR A 116 21.76 -5.32 -4.49
N ASN A 117 21.05 -4.43 -3.80
CA ASN A 117 21.23 -4.23 -2.36
C ASN A 117 20.89 -5.52 -1.59
N LYS A 118 21.84 -5.98 -0.78
CA LYS A 118 21.70 -7.14 0.11
C LYS A 118 21.68 -6.75 1.58
N HIS A 119 21.77 -5.44 1.88
CA HIS A 119 21.67 -4.96 3.26
C HIS A 119 20.28 -5.30 3.84
N LYS A 120 20.30 -5.75 5.08
CA LYS A 120 19.08 -6.03 5.88
C LYS A 120 19.23 -5.29 7.20
N GLU A 121 18.23 -4.52 7.56
CA GLU A 121 18.12 -3.94 8.90
C GLU A 121 17.69 -4.98 9.93
#